data_2b1f53db804842faa6bca2ea5f87c2a1
#
_entry.id   2b1f53db804842faa6bca2ea5f87c2a1
#
_cell.length_a   1.000
_cell.length_b   1.000
_cell.length_c   1.000
_cell.angle_alpha   90.00
_cell.angle_beta   90.00
_cell.angle_gamma   90.00
#
_symmetry.space_group_name_H-M   'P 1'
#
loop_
_entity.id
_entity.type
_entity.pdbx_description
1 polymer ?
#
loop_
_entity_poly.entity_id
_entity_poly.type
_entity_poly.pdbx_seq_one_letter_code
_entity_poly.pdbx_strand_id
1 'polypeptide(L)'
;MESNKHLNGYVEEEDDYETENRGAIYYDHGVSKRTYFPTCRYCHNQTLPDAAYESQAQADEAATIRCGCEGARQYQNMLEEKRKREENIKCLKQRLSDFGEYCAGHNVELSDERYEYLVATGTLIIDNIIGAATVKFSRIKVSISTNAKGNVVIAFTYSDGSKVEV
;
A
#
# COMPACT_ATOMS: atom_id res chain seq x y z
N MET A 1 -29.54 65.66 17.14
CA MET A 1 -30.29 64.40 17.27
C MET A 1 -29.53 63.31 16.61
N GLU A 2 -28.75 62.63 17.39
CA GLU A 2 -27.85 61.54 16.99
C GLU A 2 -28.62 60.25 16.93
N SER A 3 -28.43 59.50 15.87
CA SER A 3 -28.91 58.13 15.75
C SER A 3 -27.75 57.21 15.45
N ASN A 4 -27.30 56.53 16.51
CA ASN A 4 -26.35 55.42 16.46
C ASN A 4 -26.96 54.26 15.69
N LYS A 5 -26.29 53.82 14.61
CA LYS A 5 -26.47 52.50 14.01
C LYS A 5 -25.36 51.59 14.49
N HIS A 6 -25.66 50.68 15.38
CA HIS A 6 -24.85 49.52 15.69
C HIS A 6 -24.78 48.60 14.46
N LEU A 7 -23.60 48.44 13.93
CA LEU A 7 -23.23 47.36 12.99
C LEU A 7 -22.87 46.14 13.85
N ASN A 8 -23.76 45.17 13.89
CA ASN A 8 -23.44 43.83 14.37
C ASN A 8 -22.51 43.16 13.34
N GLY A 9 -21.22 43.11 13.66
CA GLY A 9 -20.26 42.21 12.98
C GLY A 9 -20.52 40.79 13.43
N TYR A 10 -21.08 39.97 12.58
CA TYR A 10 -21.02 38.53 12.74
C TYR A 10 -19.58 38.13 12.45
N VAL A 11 -18.86 37.75 13.49
CA VAL A 11 -17.63 36.98 13.36
C VAL A 11 -18.11 35.54 13.10
N GLU A 12 -17.89 35.04 11.89
CA GLU A 12 -17.97 33.61 11.61
C GLU A 12 -16.80 32.95 12.36
N GLU A 13 -17.09 32.42 13.54
CA GLU A 13 -16.20 31.48 14.19
C GLU A 13 -16.19 30.23 13.29
N GLU A 14 -15.06 30.01 12.59
CA GLU A 14 -14.73 28.73 11.99
C GLU A 14 -14.64 27.73 13.16
N ASP A 15 -15.70 26.99 13.36
CA ASP A 15 -15.70 25.82 14.24
C ASP A 15 -14.71 24.80 13.69
N ASP A 16 -13.45 24.93 14.11
CA ASP A 16 -12.49 23.83 14.08
C ASP A 16 -13.10 22.68 14.91
N TYR A 17 -13.83 21.79 14.23
CA TYR A 17 -14.22 20.50 14.78
C TYR A 17 -12.95 19.66 14.96
N GLU A 18 -12.17 20.01 15.96
CA GLU A 18 -11.28 19.06 16.60
C GLU A 18 -12.14 17.86 16.98
N THR A 19 -11.87 16.71 16.37
CA THR A 19 -12.43 15.42 16.75
C THR A 19 -11.98 15.12 18.16
N GLU A 20 -12.67 15.72 19.15
CA GLU A 20 -12.40 15.57 20.56
C GLU A 20 -12.46 14.09 20.93
N ASN A 21 -11.35 13.58 21.34
CA ASN A 21 -11.07 12.45 22.20
C ASN A 21 -12.32 11.79 22.84
N ARG A 22 -12.98 10.89 22.13
CA ARG A 22 -14.10 10.09 22.62
C ARG A 22 -13.64 8.91 23.48
N GLY A 23 -12.63 9.11 24.36
CA GLY A 23 -12.14 8.08 25.26
C GLY A 23 -12.67 8.27 26.69
N ALA A 24 -13.14 7.20 27.31
CA ALA A 24 -13.36 7.19 28.75
C ALA A 24 -12.04 7.09 29.50
N ILE A 25 -11.88 7.88 30.56
CA ILE A 25 -10.69 7.83 31.43
C ILE A 25 -11.02 6.93 32.63
N TYR A 26 -10.31 5.81 32.74
CA TYR A 26 -10.35 4.95 33.92
C TYR A 26 -9.10 5.18 34.77
N TYR A 27 -9.30 5.28 36.07
CA TYR A 27 -8.21 5.38 37.05
C TYR A 27 -7.94 4.00 37.62
N ASP A 28 -6.78 3.45 37.30
CA ASP A 28 -6.24 2.25 37.95
C ASP A 28 -4.91 2.62 38.60
N HIS A 29 -4.85 2.54 39.93
CA HIS A 29 -3.67 2.80 40.77
C HIS A 29 -2.90 4.11 40.44
N GLY A 30 -3.63 5.20 40.16
CA GLY A 30 -3.03 6.53 39.98
C GLY A 30 -2.51 6.84 38.58
N VAL A 31 -2.64 5.92 37.59
CA VAL A 31 -2.32 6.16 36.19
C VAL A 31 -3.63 6.24 35.39
N SER A 32 -3.94 7.40 34.83
CA SER A 32 -5.11 7.55 33.95
C SER A 32 -4.79 6.89 32.60
N LYS A 33 -5.41 5.74 32.33
CA LYS A 33 -5.39 5.12 31.00
C LYS A 33 -6.60 5.57 30.22
N ARG A 34 -6.41 6.20 29.06
CA ARG A 34 -7.51 6.49 28.13
C ARG A 34 -7.95 5.19 27.49
N THR A 35 -9.25 4.91 27.58
CA THR A 35 -9.86 3.79 26.86
C THR A 35 -10.53 4.33 25.62
N TYR A 36 -10.10 3.90 24.45
CA TYR A 36 -10.66 4.29 23.16
C TYR A 36 -11.73 3.28 22.75
N PHE A 37 -12.90 3.77 22.32
CA PHE A 37 -14.00 2.94 21.87
C PHE A 37 -13.95 2.80 20.34
N PRO A 38 -13.70 1.59 19.83
CA PRO A 38 -13.57 1.35 18.40
C PRO A 38 -14.88 1.67 17.66
N THR A 39 -14.82 2.53 16.65
CA THR A 39 -15.97 2.96 15.85
C THR A 39 -15.66 2.76 14.36
N CYS A 40 -16.51 2.05 13.64
CA CYS A 40 -16.36 1.89 12.20
C CYS A 40 -16.48 3.25 11.49
N ARG A 41 -15.50 3.60 10.64
CA ARG A 41 -15.45 4.87 9.92
C ARG A 41 -16.58 5.06 8.91
N TYR A 42 -17.22 3.99 8.45
CA TYR A 42 -18.24 4.03 7.41
C TYR A 42 -19.68 3.98 7.93
N CYS A 43 -19.96 3.10 8.88
CA CYS A 43 -21.33 2.98 9.42
C CYS A 43 -21.47 3.52 10.83
N HIS A 44 -20.37 4.02 11.43
CA HIS A 44 -20.32 4.60 12.78
C HIS A 44 -20.79 3.64 13.89
N ASN A 45 -20.84 2.34 13.60
CA ASN A 45 -21.14 1.34 14.63
C ASN A 45 -19.98 1.25 15.61
N GLN A 46 -20.27 1.50 16.86
CA GLN A 46 -19.30 1.46 17.96
C GLN A 46 -19.31 0.07 18.61
N THR A 47 -18.14 -0.44 18.94
CA THR A 47 -17.97 -1.71 19.63
C THR A 47 -17.24 -1.51 20.96
N LEU A 48 -17.34 -2.49 21.84
CA LEU A 48 -16.53 -2.50 23.05
C LEU A 48 -15.06 -2.71 22.70
N PRO A 49 -14.14 -2.06 23.43
CA PRO A 49 -12.71 -2.29 23.24
C PRO A 49 -12.36 -3.75 23.55
N ASP A 50 -11.72 -4.41 22.63
CA ASP A 50 -11.22 -5.78 22.75
C ASP A 50 -9.69 -5.84 22.98
N ALA A 51 -9.03 -4.68 22.88
CA ALA A 51 -7.61 -4.48 23.10
C ALA A 51 -7.34 -3.09 23.66
N ALA A 52 -6.12 -2.88 24.18
CA ALA A 52 -5.64 -1.55 24.49
C ALA A 52 -5.16 -0.87 23.19
N TYR A 53 -5.70 0.30 22.89
CA TYR A 53 -5.33 1.11 21.73
C TYR A 53 -4.52 2.33 22.18
N GLU A 54 -3.57 2.74 21.36
CA GLU A 54 -2.73 3.92 21.63
C GLU A 54 -3.44 5.23 21.23
N SER A 55 -4.43 5.15 20.34
CA SER A 55 -5.20 6.30 19.86
C SER A 55 -6.58 5.90 19.39
N GLN A 56 -7.50 6.88 19.31
CA GLN A 56 -8.83 6.68 18.72
C GLN A 56 -8.72 6.23 17.25
N ALA A 57 -7.78 6.79 16.48
CA ALA A 57 -7.58 6.40 15.09
C ALA A 57 -7.22 4.92 14.92
N GLN A 58 -6.39 4.36 15.81
CA GLN A 58 -6.05 2.94 15.83
C GLN A 58 -7.26 2.08 16.20
N ALA A 59 -8.07 2.51 17.18
CA ALA A 59 -9.29 1.83 17.57
C ALA A 59 -10.31 1.78 16.42
N ASP A 60 -10.53 2.92 15.75
CA ASP A 60 -11.46 3.05 14.63
C ASP A 60 -11.01 2.26 13.40
N GLU A 61 -9.71 2.20 13.15
CA GLU A 61 -9.13 1.33 12.11
C GLU A 61 -9.44 -0.14 12.40
N ALA A 62 -9.18 -0.59 13.62
CA ALA A 62 -9.46 -1.96 14.03
C ALA A 62 -10.96 -2.31 13.93
N ALA A 63 -11.86 -1.39 14.33
CA ALA A 63 -13.29 -1.57 14.17
C ALA A 63 -13.71 -1.62 12.70
N THR A 64 -13.12 -0.78 11.86
CA THR A 64 -13.39 -0.73 10.41
C THR A 64 -12.98 -2.03 9.73
N ILE A 65 -11.79 -2.55 10.03
CA ILE A 65 -11.29 -3.81 9.48
C ILE A 65 -12.19 -5.00 9.86
N ARG A 66 -12.87 -4.97 11.01
CA ARG A 66 -13.74 -6.06 11.47
C ARG A 66 -15.21 -5.86 11.12
N CYS A 67 -15.59 -4.68 10.69
CA CYS A 67 -16.98 -4.36 10.39
C CYS A 67 -17.45 -5.05 9.11
N GLY A 68 -18.68 -5.59 9.14
CA GLY A 68 -19.32 -6.23 7.99
C GLY A 68 -20.12 -5.29 7.08
N CYS A 69 -20.13 -3.97 7.32
CA CYS A 69 -20.85 -3.02 6.45
C CYS A 69 -20.19 -2.90 5.07
N GLU A 70 -20.93 -2.42 4.08
CA GLU A 70 -20.45 -2.35 2.71
C GLU A 70 -19.20 -1.48 2.55
N GLY A 71 -19.16 -0.29 3.14
CA GLY A 71 -17.98 0.58 3.10
C GLY A 71 -16.75 -0.06 3.74
N ALA A 72 -16.93 -0.79 4.87
CA ALA A 72 -15.83 -1.51 5.51
C ALA A 72 -15.32 -2.68 4.65
N ARG A 73 -16.21 -3.40 3.96
CA ARG A 73 -15.82 -4.47 3.03
C ARG A 73 -15.02 -3.92 1.84
N GLN A 74 -15.43 -2.80 1.27
CA GLN A 74 -14.67 -2.13 0.20
C GLN A 74 -13.28 -1.73 0.69
N TYR A 75 -13.19 -1.19 1.89
CA TYR A 75 -11.91 -0.83 2.51
C TYR A 75 -11.01 -2.05 2.77
N GLN A 76 -11.57 -3.15 3.27
CA GLN A 76 -10.85 -4.42 3.46
C GLN A 76 -10.30 -4.95 2.14
N ASN A 77 -11.10 -4.92 1.06
CA ASN A 77 -10.66 -5.32 -0.28
C ASN A 77 -9.51 -4.45 -0.79
N MET A 78 -9.60 -3.14 -0.62
CA MET A 78 -8.53 -2.19 -0.98
C MET A 78 -7.22 -2.48 -0.21
N LEU A 79 -7.31 -2.76 1.10
CA LEU A 79 -6.14 -3.13 1.90
C LEU A 79 -5.53 -4.45 1.44
N GLU A 80 -6.35 -5.43 1.11
CA GLU A 80 -5.89 -6.73 0.62
C GLU A 80 -5.23 -6.62 -0.76
N GLU A 81 -5.79 -5.83 -1.67
CA GLU A 81 -5.18 -5.52 -2.97
C GLU A 81 -3.82 -4.83 -2.80
N LYS A 82 -3.75 -3.84 -1.91
CA LYS A 82 -2.50 -3.16 -1.59
C LYS A 82 -1.46 -4.13 -1.04
N ARG A 83 -1.85 -4.98 -0.10
CA ARG A 83 -0.96 -6.02 0.47
C ARG A 83 -0.44 -6.96 -0.60
N LYS A 84 -1.33 -7.47 -1.47
CA LYS A 84 -0.94 -8.35 -2.60
C LYS A 84 0.01 -7.67 -3.56
N ARG A 85 -0.24 -6.39 -3.87
CA ARG A 85 0.64 -5.59 -4.73
C ARG A 85 2.04 -5.47 -4.12
N GLU A 86 2.15 -5.13 -2.84
CA GLU A 86 3.42 -5.00 -2.13
C GLU A 86 4.17 -6.34 -2.08
N GLU A 87 3.48 -7.44 -1.83
CA GLU A 87 4.04 -8.78 -1.83
C GLU A 87 4.54 -9.19 -3.22
N ASN A 88 3.78 -8.91 -4.27
CA ASN A 88 4.21 -9.16 -5.65
C ASN A 88 5.45 -8.34 -6.04
N ILE A 89 5.53 -7.07 -5.65
CA ILE A 89 6.71 -6.23 -5.88
C ILE A 89 7.93 -6.79 -5.12
N LYS A 90 7.75 -7.22 -3.89
CA LYS A 90 8.81 -7.87 -3.11
C LYS A 90 9.31 -9.15 -3.79
N CYS A 91 8.38 -10.00 -4.24
CA CYS A 91 8.68 -11.23 -4.96
C CYS A 91 9.41 -10.94 -6.29
N LEU A 92 8.96 -9.93 -7.04
CA LEU A 92 9.62 -9.46 -8.26
C LEU A 92 11.07 -9.09 -8.01
N LYS A 93 11.33 -8.24 -7.02
CA LYS A 93 12.69 -7.80 -6.65
C LYS A 93 13.59 -8.96 -6.26
N GLN A 94 13.08 -9.90 -5.47
CA GLN A 94 13.85 -11.10 -5.10
C GLN A 94 14.23 -11.91 -6.32
N ARG A 95 13.30 -12.20 -7.22
CA ARG A 95 13.57 -12.97 -8.45
C ARG A 95 14.50 -12.25 -9.41
N LEU A 96 14.48 -10.92 -9.45
CA LEU A 96 15.43 -10.14 -10.23
C LEU A 96 16.83 -10.15 -9.60
N SER A 97 16.94 -10.22 -8.27
CA SER A 97 18.21 -10.46 -7.60
C SER A 97 18.80 -11.82 -7.96
N ASP A 98 18.00 -12.89 -7.88
CA ASP A 98 18.40 -14.24 -8.27
C ASP A 98 18.83 -14.29 -9.78
N PHE A 99 18.14 -13.53 -10.63
CA PHE A 99 18.50 -13.35 -12.02
C PHE A 99 19.83 -12.61 -12.19
N GLY A 100 20.12 -11.62 -11.35
CA GLY A 100 21.43 -10.94 -11.33
C GLY A 100 22.58 -11.89 -11.02
N GLU A 101 22.41 -12.79 -10.05
CA GLU A 101 23.37 -13.84 -9.73
C GLU A 101 23.58 -14.80 -10.90
N TYR A 102 22.50 -15.19 -11.58
CA TYR A 102 22.57 -16.00 -12.78
C TYR A 102 23.36 -15.31 -13.90
N CYS A 103 23.13 -14.02 -14.14
CA CYS A 103 23.85 -13.23 -15.12
C CYS A 103 25.36 -13.20 -14.82
N ALA A 104 25.74 -12.97 -13.56
CA ALA A 104 27.12 -12.95 -13.11
C ALA A 104 27.83 -14.31 -13.39
N GLY A 105 27.13 -15.43 -13.16
CA GLY A 105 27.63 -16.77 -13.47
C GLY A 105 27.87 -17.01 -14.96
N HIS A 106 27.30 -16.22 -15.86
CA HIS A 106 27.46 -16.30 -17.31
C HIS A 106 28.29 -15.14 -17.89
N ASN A 107 29.03 -14.42 -17.05
CA ASN A 107 29.82 -13.24 -17.42
C ASN A 107 28.97 -12.15 -18.14
N VAL A 108 27.74 -11.99 -17.74
CA VAL A 108 26.85 -10.91 -18.19
C VAL A 108 26.60 -10.00 -17.04
N GLU A 109 26.96 -8.74 -17.18
CA GLU A 109 26.70 -7.72 -16.17
C GLU A 109 25.26 -7.23 -16.26
N LEU A 110 24.52 -7.34 -15.14
CA LEU A 110 23.24 -6.67 -14.93
C LEU A 110 23.52 -5.35 -14.20
N SER A 111 23.68 -4.26 -14.94
CA SER A 111 23.87 -2.94 -14.33
C SER A 111 22.65 -2.53 -13.52
N ASP A 112 22.86 -1.61 -12.55
CA ASP A 112 21.77 -1.08 -11.72
C ASP A 112 20.65 -0.45 -12.56
N GLU A 113 21.00 0.24 -13.65
CA GLU A 113 20.02 0.83 -14.58
C GLU A 113 19.13 -0.24 -15.25
N ARG A 114 19.73 -1.37 -15.65
CA ARG A 114 18.97 -2.50 -16.22
C ARG A 114 18.09 -3.17 -15.20
N TYR A 115 18.60 -3.34 -13.98
CA TYR A 115 17.81 -3.86 -12.86
C TYR A 115 16.60 -2.97 -12.58
N GLU A 116 16.78 -1.66 -12.41
CA GLU A 116 15.71 -0.71 -12.17
C GLU A 116 14.69 -0.68 -13.33
N TYR A 117 15.15 -0.79 -14.57
CA TYR A 117 14.26 -0.89 -15.73
C TYR A 117 13.38 -2.15 -15.67
N LEU A 118 13.93 -3.29 -15.25
CA LEU A 118 13.16 -4.53 -15.09
C LEU A 118 12.18 -4.43 -13.93
N VAL A 119 12.57 -3.81 -12.82
CA VAL A 119 11.66 -3.54 -11.67
C VAL A 119 10.51 -2.66 -12.11
N ALA A 120 10.78 -1.56 -12.81
CA ALA A 120 9.74 -0.66 -13.30
C ALA A 120 8.79 -1.38 -14.28
N THR A 121 9.33 -2.15 -15.21
CA THR A 121 8.54 -2.95 -16.17
C THR A 121 7.67 -3.98 -15.46
N GLY A 122 8.22 -4.70 -14.49
CA GLY A 122 7.48 -5.68 -13.71
C GLY A 122 6.38 -5.05 -12.84
N THR A 123 6.62 -3.84 -12.33
CA THR A 123 5.61 -3.07 -11.59
C THR A 123 4.42 -2.69 -12.48
N LEU A 124 4.65 -2.27 -13.72
CA LEU A 124 3.57 -2.00 -14.68
C LEU A 124 2.72 -3.24 -14.99
N ILE A 125 3.35 -4.43 -14.95
CA ILE A 125 2.63 -5.72 -15.13
C ILE A 125 1.82 -6.05 -13.89
N ILE A 126 2.36 -5.84 -12.69
CA ILE A 126 1.64 -6.02 -11.42
C ILE A 126 0.42 -5.10 -11.34
N ASP A 127 0.56 -3.87 -11.82
CA ASP A 127 -0.51 -2.87 -11.84
C ASP A 127 -1.49 -3.07 -13.01
N ASN A 128 -1.36 -4.16 -13.79
CA ASN A 128 -2.17 -4.50 -14.96
C ASN A 128 -2.20 -3.41 -16.05
N ILE A 129 -1.19 -2.55 -16.10
CA ILE A 129 -1.03 -1.53 -17.15
C ILE A 129 -0.59 -2.20 -18.46
N ILE A 130 0.28 -3.20 -18.36
CA ILE A 130 0.69 -4.07 -19.47
C ILE A 130 0.56 -5.54 -19.08
N GLY A 131 0.22 -6.41 -20.02
CA GLY A 131 -0.01 -7.84 -19.73
C GLY A 131 1.28 -8.65 -19.60
N ALA A 132 2.29 -8.34 -20.41
CA ALA A 132 3.60 -8.98 -20.41
C ALA A 132 4.64 -8.10 -21.08
N ALA A 133 5.91 -8.33 -20.77
CA ALA A 133 7.04 -7.67 -21.42
C ALA A 133 8.18 -8.66 -21.69
N THR A 134 8.90 -8.43 -22.77
CA THR A 134 10.12 -9.16 -23.08
C THR A 134 11.24 -8.18 -23.38
N VAL A 135 12.33 -8.29 -22.64
CA VAL A 135 13.51 -7.44 -22.75
C VAL A 135 14.71 -8.30 -23.13
N LYS A 136 15.55 -7.82 -24.07
CA LYS A 136 16.79 -8.48 -24.47
C LYS A 136 17.98 -7.66 -24.01
N PHE A 137 18.90 -8.30 -23.31
CA PHE A 137 20.18 -7.74 -22.91
C PHE A 137 21.31 -8.61 -23.50
N SER A 138 21.97 -8.13 -24.53
CA SER A 138 23.04 -8.93 -25.18
C SER A 138 22.53 -10.34 -25.54
N ARG A 139 23.01 -11.36 -24.84
CA ARG A 139 22.68 -12.78 -25.09
C ARG A 139 21.53 -13.29 -24.20
N ILE A 140 21.01 -12.47 -23.31
CA ILE A 140 19.91 -12.85 -22.38
C ILE A 140 18.61 -12.21 -22.83
N LYS A 141 17.56 -13.02 -22.84
CA LYS A 141 16.18 -12.61 -23.04
C LYS A 141 15.42 -12.84 -21.73
N VAL A 142 14.82 -11.79 -21.19
CA VAL A 142 13.98 -11.82 -19.98
C VAL A 142 12.55 -11.58 -20.39
N SER A 143 11.65 -12.43 -19.97
CA SER A 143 10.20 -12.26 -20.15
C SER A 143 9.54 -12.17 -18.77
N ILE A 144 8.76 -11.12 -18.56
CA ILE A 144 8.02 -10.88 -17.33
C ILE A 144 6.51 -10.93 -17.67
N SER A 145 5.74 -11.68 -16.91
CA SER A 145 4.29 -11.83 -17.10
C SER A 145 3.62 -12.17 -15.77
N THR A 146 2.30 -12.21 -15.74
CA THR A 146 1.53 -12.76 -14.63
C THR A 146 0.95 -14.12 -15.01
N ASN A 147 0.88 -15.04 -14.04
CA ASN A 147 0.17 -16.31 -14.22
C ASN A 147 -1.34 -16.14 -13.94
N ALA A 148 -2.11 -17.20 -14.16
CA ALA A 148 -3.57 -17.21 -13.90
C ALA A 148 -3.98 -16.91 -12.44
N LYS A 149 -3.04 -16.99 -11.49
CA LYS A 149 -3.25 -16.65 -10.08
C LYS A 149 -2.87 -15.21 -9.76
N GLY A 150 -2.45 -14.41 -10.76
CA GLY A 150 -1.99 -13.04 -10.58
C GLY A 150 -0.57 -12.90 -10.02
N ASN A 151 0.19 -13.98 -9.90
CA ASN A 151 1.58 -13.92 -9.44
C ASN A 151 2.52 -13.60 -10.59
N VAL A 152 3.53 -12.77 -10.32
CA VAL A 152 4.57 -12.44 -11.30
C VAL A 152 5.46 -13.64 -11.59
N VAL A 153 5.67 -13.88 -12.87
CA VAL A 153 6.56 -14.92 -13.40
C VAL A 153 7.65 -14.24 -14.22
N ILE A 154 8.90 -14.58 -13.92
CA ILE A 154 10.06 -14.16 -14.69
C ILE A 154 10.64 -15.41 -15.34
N ALA A 155 10.76 -15.40 -16.67
CA ALA A 155 11.44 -16.43 -17.44
C ALA A 155 12.62 -15.78 -18.16
N PHE A 156 13.76 -16.43 -18.16
CA PHE A 156 14.94 -15.96 -18.88
C PHE A 156 15.56 -17.08 -19.68
N THR A 157 16.12 -16.72 -20.83
CA THR A 157 16.82 -17.63 -21.71
C THR A 157 18.16 -17.01 -22.13
N TYR A 158 19.21 -17.79 -22.04
CA TYR A 158 20.52 -17.44 -22.55
C TYR A 158 20.68 -18.08 -23.94
N SER A 159 21.06 -17.28 -24.92
CA SER A 159 21.37 -17.79 -26.27
C SER A 159 22.85 -17.75 -26.53
N ASP A 160 23.45 -18.89 -26.65
CA ASP A 160 24.85 -19.08 -27.07
C ASP A 160 25.05 -18.82 -28.59
N GLY A 161 24.28 -17.90 -29.15
CA GLY A 161 24.30 -17.62 -30.58
C GLY A 161 25.67 -17.18 -31.10
N SER A 162 26.51 -18.12 -31.44
CA SER A 162 27.54 -17.92 -32.40
C SER A 162 26.89 -17.74 -33.79
N LYS A 163 26.49 -16.52 -34.15
CA LYS A 163 26.28 -16.16 -35.54
C LYS A 163 27.67 -16.07 -36.16
N VAL A 164 28.04 -17.06 -36.94
CA VAL A 164 29.10 -16.95 -37.91
C VAL A 164 28.50 -16.13 -39.05
N GLU A 165 28.88 -14.87 -39.18
CA GLU A 165 28.66 -14.12 -40.42
C GLU A 165 29.65 -14.68 -41.44
N VAL A 166 29.10 -15.29 -42.48
CA VAL A 166 29.82 -15.74 -43.67
C VAL A 166 29.82 -14.60 -44.66
#